data_98434c0e2796f21477233c74637d79de
#
_entry.id   98434c0e2796f21477233c74637d79de
#
_cell.length_a   1.000
_cell.length_b   1.000
_cell.length_c   1.000
_cell.angle_alpha   90.00
_cell.angle_beta   90.00
_cell.angle_gamma   90.00
#
_symmetry.space_group_name_H-M   'P 1'
#
loop_
_entity.id
_entity.type
_entity.pdbx_description
1 polymer ?
#
loop_
_entity_poly.entity_id
_entity_poly.type
_entity_poly.pdbx_seq_one_letter_code
_entity_poly.pdbx_strand_id
1 'polypeptide(L)'
;YLCTSSNGGINIFKTEEWMRIWGFVFVVTLIFNTFWGWFMDRFGWVWPMRWFGCAVLAVGSVAFYYIPRWFGANTLMMIIAAIIVGIGTCAFSSLPTIMTLYAGEGKQGAALSAYNLAAGLTTFAGPGIATILLPTIGYEGVCWTYAALYVLAFVLTLFIRPKQPGFDSHGHRIASTEKDGTASYAARQAEPKVTIAVKSAETVR
;
A
#
# COMPACT_ATOMS: atom_id res chain seq x y z
N TYR A 1 18.27 9.94 -11.26
CA TYR A 1 18.54 11.24 -10.65
C TYR A 1 19.82 11.23 -9.82
N LEU A 2 19.90 10.37 -8.80
CA LEU A 2 21.01 10.37 -7.82
C LEU A 2 22.31 9.77 -8.34
N CYS A 3 22.24 8.89 -9.35
CA CYS A 3 23.37 8.15 -9.92
C CYS A 3 23.66 8.53 -11.38
N THR A 4 23.07 9.59 -11.90
CA THR A 4 23.30 10.05 -13.27
C THR A 4 23.39 11.56 -13.33
N SER A 5 24.17 12.08 -14.28
CA SER A 5 24.28 13.50 -14.58
C SER A 5 23.40 13.94 -15.75
N SER A 6 22.76 13.00 -16.47
CA SER A 6 21.87 13.33 -17.58
C SER A 6 20.55 13.94 -17.09
N ASN A 7 19.94 14.80 -17.90
CA ASN A 7 18.63 15.43 -17.65
C ASN A 7 18.50 16.14 -16.28
N GLY A 8 19.60 16.74 -15.79
CA GLY A 8 19.60 17.45 -14.51
C GLY A 8 19.79 16.56 -13.28
N GLY A 9 20.28 15.35 -13.46
CA GLY A 9 20.68 14.47 -12.35
C GLY A 9 21.91 15.02 -11.63
N ILE A 10 21.98 14.78 -10.30
CA ILE A 10 23.05 15.33 -9.45
C ILE A 10 24.26 14.40 -9.28
N ASN A 11 24.11 13.13 -9.65
CA ASN A 11 25.18 12.12 -9.63
C ASN A 11 26.04 12.11 -8.34
N ILE A 12 25.39 12.15 -7.18
CA ILE A 12 26.05 12.22 -5.87
C ILE A 12 26.38 10.83 -5.32
N PHE A 13 25.53 9.83 -5.63
CA PHE A 13 25.67 8.48 -5.11
C PHE A 13 26.13 7.52 -6.21
N LYS A 14 26.99 6.57 -5.85
CA LYS A 14 27.28 5.42 -6.68
C LYS A 14 26.06 4.50 -6.71
N THR A 15 25.88 3.77 -7.80
CA THR A 15 24.76 2.82 -7.95
C THR A 15 24.68 1.82 -6.80
N GLU A 16 25.84 1.35 -6.30
CA GLU A 16 25.91 0.42 -5.17
C GLU A 16 25.39 1.04 -3.85
N GLU A 17 25.75 2.29 -3.59
CA GLU A 17 25.31 3.02 -2.40
C GLU A 17 23.80 3.27 -2.46
N TRP A 18 23.29 3.63 -3.63
CA TRP A 18 21.86 3.80 -3.87
C TRP A 18 21.08 2.49 -3.66
N MET A 19 21.59 1.38 -4.18
CA MET A 19 20.98 0.07 -3.98
C MET A 19 20.94 -0.34 -2.51
N ARG A 20 21.96 0.01 -1.71
CA ARG A 20 21.95 -0.21 -0.26
C ARG A 20 20.87 0.64 0.42
N ILE A 21 20.76 1.93 0.09
CA ILE A 21 19.72 2.81 0.63
C ILE A 21 18.34 2.25 0.30
N TRP A 22 18.12 1.83 -0.95
CA TRP A 22 16.86 1.25 -1.38
C TRP A 22 16.58 -0.09 -0.70
N GLY A 23 17.61 -0.87 -0.41
CA GLY A 23 17.51 -2.10 0.38
C GLY A 23 16.89 -1.88 1.76
N PHE A 24 17.16 -0.76 2.43
CA PHE A 24 16.53 -0.42 3.71
C PHE A 24 15.02 -0.26 3.59
N VAL A 25 14.49 0.25 2.47
CA VAL A 25 13.04 0.31 2.24
C VAL A 25 12.43 -1.08 2.35
N PHE A 26 13.03 -2.09 1.70
CA PHE A 26 12.51 -3.46 1.71
C PHE A 26 12.62 -4.12 3.09
N VAL A 27 13.75 -3.93 3.79
CA VAL A 27 13.94 -4.47 5.14
C VAL A 27 12.90 -3.88 6.11
N VAL A 28 12.71 -2.56 6.07
CA VAL A 28 11.71 -1.87 6.89
C VAL A 28 10.30 -2.35 6.54
N THR A 29 9.98 -2.46 5.25
CA THR A 29 8.69 -2.95 4.79
C THR A 29 8.42 -4.38 5.30
N LEU A 30 9.42 -5.26 5.29
CA LEU A 30 9.29 -6.64 5.79
C LEU A 30 8.97 -6.66 7.30
N ILE A 31 9.71 -5.90 8.10
CA ILE A 31 9.53 -5.84 9.56
C ILE A 31 8.19 -5.19 9.90
N PHE A 32 7.89 -4.05 9.29
CA PHE A 32 6.70 -3.28 9.59
C PHE A 32 5.40 -3.91 9.07
N ASN A 33 5.43 -4.75 8.03
CA ASN A 33 4.23 -5.47 7.59
C ASN A 33 3.63 -6.33 8.69
N THR A 34 4.47 -6.98 9.51
CA THR A 34 3.98 -7.78 10.64
C THR A 34 3.34 -6.91 11.71
N PHE A 35 3.98 -5.79 12.06
CA PHE A 35 3.44 -4.82 13.01
C PHE A 35 2.19 -4.12 12.49
N TRP A 36 2.15 -3.86 11.18
CA TRP A 36 1.07 -3.10 10.54
C TRP A 36 -0.27 -3.81 10.58
N GLY A 37 -0.28 -5.13 10.47
CA GLY A 37 -1.50 -5.93 10.64
C GLY A 37 -2.16 -5.67 12.00
N TRP A 38 -1.40 -5.80 13.09
CA TRP A 38 -1.89 -5.50 14.44
C TRP A 38 -2.36 -4.04 14.59
N PHE A 39 -1.63 -3.10 14.01
CA PHE A 39 -1.98 -1.68 14.07
C PHE A 39 -3.30 -1.39 13.34
N MET A 40 -3.52 -1.97 12.17
CA MET A 40 -4.75 -1.83 11.39
C MET A 40 -5.97 -2.47 12.05
N ASP A 41 -5.80 -3.59 12.74
CA ASP A 41 -6.85 -4.25 13.50
C ASP A 41 -7.29 -3.40 14.71
N ARG A 42 -6.40 -2.57 15.23
CA ARG A 42 -6.69 -1.70 16.37
C ARG A 42 -7.28 -0.35 15.97
N PHE A 43 -6.77 0.27 14.92
CA PHE A 43 -7.12 1.64 14.51
C PHE A 43 -8.00 1.73 13.26
N GLY A 44 -8.33 0.59 12.66
CA GLY A 44 -9.06 0.52 11.40
C GLY A 44 -8.15 0.62 10.18
N TRP A 45 -8.68 0.25 9.01
CA TRP A 45 -7.86 0.13 7.79
C TRP A 45 -7.68 1.45 7.04
N VAL A 46 -8.70 2.31 7.03
CA VAL A 46 -8.72 3.52 6.20
C VAL A 46 -7.85 4.63 6.75
N TRP A 47 -7.87 4.81 8.06
CA TRP A 47 -7.11 5.89 8.71
C TRP A 47 -5.59 5.72 8.52
N PRO A 48 -4.99 4.56 8.79
CA PRO A 48 -3.57 4.36 8.53
C PRO A 48 -3.20 4.44 7.06
N MET A 49 -4.02 3.88 6.16
CA MET A 49 -3.78 3.96 4.71
C MET A 49 -3.77 5.41 4.21
N ARG A 50 -4.68 6.25 4.72
CA ARG A 50 -4.77 7.66 4.35
C ARG A 50 -3.55 8.45 4.83
N TRP A 51 -3.27 8.39 6.13
CA TRP A 51 -2.22 9.22 6.71
C TRP A 51 -0.82 8.66 6.47
N PHE A 52 -0.59 7.39 6.75
CA PHE A 52 0.72 6.79 6.56
C PHE A 52 0.99 6.38 5.10
N GLY A 53 -0.01 5.85 4.41
CA GLY A 53 0.14 5.51 3.01
C GLY A 53 0.24 6.77 2.14
N CYS A 54 -0.87 7.46 1.93
CA CYS A 54 -0.93 8.55 0.95
C CYS A 54 -0.12 9.78 1.38
N ALA A 55 -0.31 10.30 2.63
CA ALA A 55 0.35 11.54 3.03
C ALA A 55 1.86 11.36 3.20
N VAL A 56 2.32 10.28 3.86
CA VAL A 56 3.75 10.03 4.06
C VAL A 56 4.45 9.76 2.74
N LEU A 57 3.82 9.05 1.80
CA LEU A 57 4.44 8.82 0.49
C LEU A 57 4.44 10.06 -0.40
N ALA A 58 3.45 10.95 -0.29
CA ALA A 58 3.50 12.24 -0.94
C ALA A 58 4.71 13.06 -0.48
N VAL A 59 4.91 13.16 0.85
CA VAL A 59 6.08 13.83 1.43
C VAL A 59 7.38 13.09 1.08
N GLY A 60 7.37 11.76 1.14
CA GLY A 60 8.51 10.92 0.81
C GLY A 60 9.01 11.12 -0.63
N SER A 61 8.09 11.23 -1.59
CA SER A 61 8.43 11.47 -3.00
C SER A 61 9.20 12.78 -3.18
N VAL A 62 8.79 13.84 -2.49
CA VAL A 62 9.45 15.14 -2.50
C VAL A 62 10.76 15.09 -1.71
N ALA A 63 10.77 14.41 -0.56
CA ALA A 63 11.96 14.29 0.28
C ALA A 63 13.12 13.60 -0.44
N PHE A 64 12.87 12.54 -1.22
CA PHE A 64 13.90 11.88 -2.01
C PHE A 64 14.57 12.78 -3.06
N TYR A 65 13.89 13.84 -3.48
CA TYR A 65 14.46 14.85 -4.38
C TYR A 65 15.25 15.92 -3.64
N TYR A 66 14.66 16.51 -2.57
CA TYR A 66 15.24 17.69 -1.91
C TYR A 66 16.31 17.34 -0.87
N ILE A 67 16.24 16.20 -0.19
CA ILE A 67 17.24 15.80 0.82
C ILE A 67 18.67 15.77 0.23
N PRO A 68 18.92 15.08 -0.91
CA PRO A 68 20.25 15.08 -1.49
C PRO A 68 20.71 16.47 -1.99
N ARG A 69 19.75 17.32 -2.34
CA ARG A 69 20.05 18.66 -2.85
C ARG A 69 20.45 19.62 -1.73
N TRP A 70 19.87 19.45 -0.52
CA TRP A 70 20.19 20.29 0.65
C TRP A 70 21.33 19.76 1.49
N PHE A 71 21.42 18.45 1.65
CA PHE A 71 22.40 17.80 2.53
C PHE A 71 23.54 17.10 1.76
N GLY A 72 23.56 17.17 0.44
CA GLY A 72 24.57 16.50 -0.39
C GLY A 72 24.53 14.97 -0.27
N ALA A 73 25.69 14.34 -0.35
CA ALA A 73 25.86 12.88 -0.27
C ALA A 73 25.69 12.31 1.14
N ASN A 74 24.73 12.80 1.91
CA ASN A 74 24.50 12.32 3.27
C ASN A 74 23.65 11.02 3.26
N THR A 75 24.35 9.88 3.29
CA THR A 75 23.74 8.55 3.29
C THR A 75 22.77 8.34 4.46
N LEU A 76 23.08 8.91 5.65
CA LEU A 76 22.23 8.75 6.82
C LEU A 76 20.84 9.39 6.62
N MET A 77 20.80 10.62 6.09
CA MET A 77 19.53 11.31 5.80
C MET A 77 18.71 10.57 4.74
N MET A 78 19.38 9.98 3.75
CA MET A 78 18.73 9.16 2.73
C MET A 78 18.18 7.86 3.30
N ILE A 79 18.87 7.23 4.24
CA ILE A 79 18.35 6.03 4.95
C ILE A 79 17.13 6.39 5.79
N ILE A 80 17.12 7.52 6.48
CA ILE A 80 15.95 7.99 7.24
C ILE A 80 14.75 8.20 6.29
N ALA A 81 14.96 8.83 5.15
CA ALA A 81 13.91 8.99 4.14
C ALA A 81 13.42 7.63 3.62
N ALA A 82 14.33 6.68 3.38
CA ALA A 82 14.00 5.33 2.97
C ALA A 82 13.16 4.57 4.01
N ILE A 83 13.48 4.72 5.30
CA ILE A 83 12.71 4.15 6.41
C ILE A 83 11.29 4.71 6.43
N ILE A 84 11.14 6.03 6.32
CA ILE A 84 9.83 6.69 6.30
C ILE A 84 8.98 6.19 5.12
N VAL A 85 9.55 6.09 3.93
CA VAL A 85 8.87 5.56 2.74
C VAL A 85 8.53 4.08 2.92
N GLY A 86 9.43 3.26 3.50
CA GLY A 86 9.18 1.86 3.82
C GLY A 86 7.98 1.67 4.74
N ILE A 87 7.87 2.48 5.79
CA ILE A 87 6.71 2.50 6.69
C ILE A 87 5.43 2.90 5.92
N GLY A 88 5.51 3.91 5.08
CA GLY A 88 4.37 4.38 4.27
C GLY A 88 3.85 3.31 3.31
N THR A 89 4.74 2.54 2.67
CA THR A 89 4.34 1.45 1.77
C THR A 89 3.60 0.33 2.47
N CYS A 90 3.91 0.03 3.73
CA CYS A 90 3.19 -0.98 4.52
C CYS A 90 1.71 -0.65 4.71
N ALA A 91 1.33 0.63 4.68
CA ALA A 91 -0.05 1.04 4.89
C ALA A 91 -1.02 0.53 3.80
N PHE A 92 -0.50 0.13 2.64
CA PHE A 92 -1.30 -0.44 1.56
C PHE A 92 -1.51 -1.96 1.66
N SER A 93 -0.93 -2.61 2.65
CA SER A 93 -1.08 -4.07 2.86
C SER A 93 -2.53 -4.50 3.16
N SER A 94 -3.39 -3.58 3.60
CA SER A 94 -4.82 -3.83 3.83
C SER A 94 -5.68 -3.83 2.56
N LEU A 95 -5.19 -3.31 1.43
CA LEU A 95 -5.98 -3.19 0.21
C LEU A 95 -6.53 -4.53 -0.30
N PRO A 96 -5.77 -5.63 -0.36
CA PRO A 96 -6.30 -6.94 -0.76
C PRO A 96 -7.46 -7.39 0.13
N THR A 97 -7.33 -7.21 1.44
CA THR A 97 -8.36 -7.57 2.42
C THR A 97 -9.64 -6.74 2.21
N ILE A 98 -9.52 -5.44 2.01
CA ILE A 98 -10.64 -4.56 1.70
C ILE A 98 -11.34 -5.03 0.42
N MET A 99 -10.59 -5.29 -0.64
CA MET A 99 -11.14 -5.73 -1.92
C MET A 99 -11.89 -7.05 -1.82
N THR A 100 -11.36 -8.04 -1.08
CA THR A 100 -12.02 -9.32 -0.90
C THR A 100 -13.30 -9.23 -0.07
N LEU A 101 -13.37 -8.35 0.92
CA LEU A 101 -14.57 -8.12 1.72
C LEU A 101 -15.70 -7.46 0.91
N TYR A 102 -15.36 -6.52 0.03
CA TYR A 102 -16.37 -5.86 -0.83
C TYR A 102 -16.88 -6.74 -1.97
N ALA A 103 -16.09 -7.70 -2.40
CA ALA A 103 -16.49 -8.58 -3.51
C ALA A 103 -17.66 -9.52 -3.19
N GLY A 104 -17.94 -9.76 -1.90
CA GLY A 104 -18.96 -10.71 -1.46
C GLY A 104 -18.55 -12.18 -1.64
N GLU A 105 -19.45 -13.06 -1.23
CA GLU A 105 -19.19 -14.50 -1.28
C GLU A 105 -19.07 -15.01 -2.73
N GLY A 106 -18.08 -15.85 -2.99
CA GLY A 106 -17.82 -16.46 -4.29
C GLY A 106 -17.09 -15.57 -5.31
N LYS A 107 -16.91 -14.27 -5.08
CA LYS A 107 -16.23 -13.35 -6.00
C LYS A 107 -14.85 -12.87 -5.49
N GLN A 108 -14.39 -13.39 -4.37
CA GLN A 108 -13.13 -12.99 -3.73
C GLN A 108 -11.91 -13.20 -4.64
N GLY A 109 -11.88 -14.30 -5.39
CA GLY A 109 -10.80 -14.59 -6.35
C GLY A 109 -10.73 -13.55 -7.47
N ALA A 110 -11.88 -13.15 -8.02
CA ALA A 110 -11.94 -12.13 -9.07
C ALA A 110 -11.48 -10.75 -8.54
N ALA A 111 -11.88 -10.39 -7.33
CA ALA A 111 -11.44 -9.14 -6.69
C ALA A 111 -9.93 -9.11 -6.44
N LEU A 112 -9.37 -10.22 -5.95
CA LEU A 112 -7.93 -10.32 -5.72
C LEU A 112 -7.15 -10.30 -7.04
N SER A 113 -7.69 -10.94 -8.10
CA SER A 113 -7.09 -10.88 -9.44
C SER A 113 -7.12 -9.46 -10.00
N ALA A 114 -8.22 -8.73 -9.85
CA ALA A 114 -8.32 -7.33 -10.25
C ALA A 114 -7.32 -6.44 -9.47
N TYR A 115 -7.18 -6.66 -8.17
CA TYR A 115 -6.17 -5.97 -7.36
C TYR A 115 -4.75 -6.25 -7.85
N ASN A 116 -4.41 -7.52 -8.10
CA ASN A 116 -3.07 -7.91 -8.58
C ASN A 116 -2.79 -7.35 -9.98
N LEU A 117 -3.81 -7.31 -10.85
CA LEU A 117 -3.69 -6.67 -12.16
C LEU A 117 -3.40 -5.17 -12.02
N ALA A 118 -4.15 -4.47 -11.16
CA ALA A 118 -3.93 -3.05 -10.90
C ALA A 118 -2.53 -2.79 -10.30
N ALA A 119 -2.11 -3.59 -9.31
CA ALA A 119 -0.79 -3.50 -8.70
C ALA A 119 0.34 -3.78 -9.73
N GLY A 120 0.17 -4.79 -10.58
CA GLY A 120 1.08 -5.07 -11.69
C GLY A 120 1.15 -3.91 -12.69
N LEU A 121 0.01 -3.34 -13.05
CA LEU A 121 -0.06 -2.22 -13.99
C LEU A 121 0.70 -0.99 -13.48
N THR A 122 0.65 -0.71 -12.18
CA THR A 122 1.38 0.43 -11.58
C THR A 122 2.89 0.26 -11.66
N THR A 123 3.38 -0.98 -11.68
CA THR A 123 4.82 -1.29 -11.85
C THR A 123 5.35 -0.81 -13.22
N PHE A 124 4.50 -0.82 -14.24
CA PHE A 124 4.83 -0.29 -15.57
C PHE A 124 4.44 1.19 -15.71
N ALA A 125 3.28 1.58 -15.20
CA ALA A 125 2.78 2.95 -15.31
C ALA A 125 3.69 3.95 -14.59
N GLY A 126 4.24 3.58 -13.42
CA GLY A 126 5.18 4.42 -12.69
C GLY A 126 6.39 4.80 -13.57
N PRO A 127 7.29 3.88 -13.90
CA PRO A 127 8.42 4.17 -14.76
C PRO A 127 8.03 4.77 -16.12
N GLY A 128 6.89 4.36 -16.69
CA GLY A 128 6.37 4.91 -17.94
C GLY A 128 6.08 6.41 -17.84
N ILE A 129 5.37 6.84 -16.82
CA ILE A 129 5.09 8.26 -16.55
C ILE A 129 6.41 9.02 -16.36
N ALA A 130 7.34 8.46 -15.57
CA ALA A 130 8.64 9.09 -15.36
C ALA A 130 9.41 9.26 -16.67
N THR A 131 9.45 8.24 -17.52
CA THR A 131 10.16 8.27 -18.81
C THR A 131 9.59 9.32 -19.76
N ILE A 132 8.27 9.49 -19.80
CA ILE A 132 7.61 10.49 -20.65
C ILE A 132 7.80 11.91 -20.12
N LEU A 133 7.70 12.08 -18.80
CA LEU A 133 7.75 13.41 -18.19
C LEU A 133 9.17 13.93 -17.97
N LEU A 134 10.15 13.04 -17.76
CA LEU A 134 11.53 13.42 -17.46
C LEU A 134 12.16 14.38 -18.46
N PRO A 135 12.01 14.20 -19.80
CA PRO A 135 12.57 15.12 -20.77
C PRO A 135 11.93 16.52 -20.77
N THR A 136 10.66 16.62 -20.30
CA THR A 136 9.89 17.87 -20.37
C THR A 136 9.95 18.69 -19.08
N ILE A 137 9.80 18.03 -17.92
CA ILE A 137 9.70 18.70 -16.61
C ILE A 137 10.84 18.35 -15.65
N GLY A 138 11.79 17.51 -16.09
CA GLY A 138 12.93 17.09 -15.28
C GLY A 138 12.57 16.24 -14.07
N TYR A 139 13.57 15.89 -13.26
CA TYR A 139 13.38 15.05 -12.06
C TYR A 139 12.52 15.72 -11.00
N GLU A 140 12.62 17.03 -10.84
CA GLU A 140 11.82 17.80 -9.90
C GLU A 140 10.33 17.70 -10.23
N GLY A 141 9.97 17.94 -11.48
CA GLY A 141 8.59 17.85 -11.94
C GLY A 141 8.03 16.43 -11.82
N VAL A 142 8.83 15.40 -12.07
CA VAL A 142 8.42 14.00 -11.87
C VAL A 142 8.11 13.72 -10.39
N CYS A 143 8.96 14.18 -9.45
CA CYS A 143 8.72 14.00 -8.02
C CYS A 143 7.45 14.73 -7.56
N TRP A 144 7.20 15.94 -8.03
CA TRP A 144 5.98 16.67 -7.76
C TRP A 144 4.74 16.01 -8.38
N THR A 145 4.88 15.41 -9.55
CA THR A 145 3.79 14.65 -10.18
C THR A 145 3.40 13.45 -9.32
N TYR A 146 4.37 12.68 -8.82
CA TYR A 146 4.08 11.57 -7.91
C TYR A 146 3.46 12.04 -6.58
N ALA A 147 3.98 13.13 -6.01
CA ALA A 147 3.39 13.72 -4.82
C ALA A 147 1.94 14.14 -5.06
N ALA A 148 1.64 14.76 -6.21
CA ALA A 148 0.27 15.14 -6.59
C ALA A 148 -0.64 13.91 -6.75
N LEU A 149 -0.16 12.79 -7.32
CA LEU A 149 -0.91 11.55 -7.42
C LEU A 149 -1.23 10.96 -6.04
N TYR A 150 -0.29 11.01 -5.09
CA TYR A 150 -0.55 10.57 -3.72
C TYR A 150 -1.52 11.50 -2.99
N VAL A 151 -1.45 12.81 -3.22
CA VAL A 151 -2.42 13.78 -2.69
C VAL A 151 -3.80 13.52 -3.29
N LEU A 152 -3.89 13.26 -4.59
CA LEU A 152 -5.15 12.87 -5.23
C LEU A 152 -5.71 11.57 -4.62
N ALA A 153 -4.86 10.56 -4.43
CA ALA A 153 -5.24 9.33 -3.75
C ALA A 153 -5.72 9.60 -2.31
N PHE A 154 -5.05 10.48 -1.57
CA PHE A 154 -5.48 10.93 -0.24
C PHE A 154 -6.90 11.51 -0.28
N VAL A 155 -7.16 12.43 -1.21
CA VAL A 155 -8.49 13.05 -1.38
C VAL A 155 -9.53 12.01 -1.75
N LEU A 156 -9.23 11.09 -2.67
CA LEU A 156 -10.15 10.00 -3.04
C LEU A 156 -10.48 9.10 -1.85
N THR A 157 -9.51 8.82 -0.96
CA THR A 157 -9.79 8.03 0.25
C THR A 157 -10.72 8.72 1.25
N LEU A 158 -10.92 10.05 1.17
CA LEU A 158 -11.91 10.74 1.99
C LEU A 158 -13.34 10.35 1.64
N PHE A 159 -13.59 10.01 0.38
CA PHE A 159 -14.89 9.55 -0.10
C PHE A 159 -15.15 8.06 0.15
N ILE A 160 -14.09 7.27 0.35
CA ILE A 160 -14.20 5.84 0.60
C ILE A 160 -14.45 5.60 2.09
N ARG A 161 -15.61 5.01 2.41
CA ARG A 161 -16.00 4.65 3.79
C ARG A 161 -16.27 3.14 3.84
N PRO A 162 -15.23 2.29 3.86
CA PRO A 162 -15.42 0.86 3.94
C PRO A 162 -16.00 0.46 5.31
N LYS A 163 -17.01 -0.39 5.29
CA LYS A 163 -17.52 -1.02 6.50
C LYS A 163 -16.51 -2.07 6.97
N GLN A 164 -15.81 -1.76 8.04
CA GLN A 164 -14.91 -2.71 8.68
C GLN A 164 -15.65 -3.39 9.84
N PRO A 165 -15.62 -4.71 9.96
CA PRO A 165 -16.19 -5.42 11.10
C PRO A 165 -15.61 -4.86 12.42
N GLY A 166 -16.47 -4.48 13.37
CA GLY A 166 -16.05 -3.91 14.64
C GLY A 166 -15.78 -2.40 14.65
N PHE A 167 -15.98 -1.71 13.52
CA PHE A 167 -15.82 -0.26 13.43
C PHE A 167 -17.07 0.41 12.87
N ASP A 168 -17.35 1.61 13.35
CA ASP A 168 -18.42 2.47 12.83
C ASP A 168 -18.05 3.06 11.45
N SER A 169 -19.03 3.62 10.74
CA SER A 169 -18.87 4.29 9.45
C SER A 169 -17.85 5.44 9.47
N HIS A 170 -17.51 5.96 10.63
CA HIS A 170 -16.50 6.97 10.87
C HIS A 170 -15.11 6.43 11.26
N GLY A 171 -14.95 5.10 11.35
CA GLY A 171 -13.70 4.45 11.72
C GLY A 171 -13.44 4.39 13.23
N HIS A 172 -14.46 4.63 14.08
CA HIS A 172 -14.36 4.44 15.52
C HIS A 172 -14.70 3.00 15.90
N ARG A 173 -13.93 2.41 16.81
CA ARG A 173 -14.16 1.04 17.28
C ARG A 173 -15.45 0.96 18.09
N ILE A 174 -16.33 0.02 17.74
CA ILE A 174 -17.58 -0.23 18.46
C ILE A 174 -17.26 -1.13 19.66
N ALA A 175 -17.40 -0.63 20.87
CA ALA A 175 -17.02 -1.30 22.11
C ALA A 175 -17.79 -2.61 22.41
N SER A 176 -18.92 -2.84 21.76
CA SER A 176 -19.79 -4.02 22.00
C SER A 176 -19.42 -5.26 21.18
N THR A 177 -18.53 -5.14 20.18
CA THR A 177 -18.31 -6.20 19.18
C THR A 177 -17.15 -7.14 19.54
N GLU A 178 -16.41 -6.87 20.62
CA GLU A 178 -15.26 -7.71 20.98
C GLU A 178 -15.67 -9.14 21.41
N LYS A 179 -16.90 -9.33 21.91
CA LYS A 179 -17.43 -10.66 22.29
C LYS A 179 -18.22 -11.34 21.17
N ASP A 180 -18.94 -10.57 20.35
CA ASP A 180 -19.78 -11.15 19.29
C ASP A 180 -19.04 -11.39 17.98
N GLY A 181 -18.01 -10.58 17.65
CA GLY A 181 -17.23 -10.74 16.42
C GLY A 181 -16.41 -12.01 16.38
N THR A 182 -15.75 -12.37 17.48
CA THR A 182 -14.98 -13.62 17.61
C THR A 182 -15.90 -14.84 17.64
N ALA A 183 -17.08 -14.76 18.25
CA ALA A 183 -18.07 -15.81 18.28
C ALA A 183 -18.71 -16.03 16.89
N SER A 184 -19.01 -14.97 16.14
CA SER A 184 -19.56 -15.04 14.79
C SER A 184 -18.55 -15.59 13.77
N TYR A 185 -17.25 -15.23 13.88
CA TYR A 185 -16.20 -15.80 13.03
C TYR A 185 -15.96 -17.28 13.36
N ALA A 186 -15.90 -17.64 14.62
CA ALA A 186 -15.76 -19.02 15.07
C ALA A 186 -16.98 -19.86 14.67
N ALA A 187 -18.20 -19.33 14.77
CA ALA A 187 -19.42 -20.01 14.35
C ALA A 187 -19.48 -20.24 12.83
N ARG A 188 -19.05 -19.27 12.00
CA ARG A 188 -18.96 -19.44 10.54
C ARG A 188 -17.86 -20.40 10.11
N GLN A 189 -16.81 -20.57 10.87
CA GLN A 189 -15.77 -21.59 10.59
C GLN A 189 -16.17 -22.97 11.10
N ALA A 190 -17.08 -23.04 12.07
CA ALA A 190 -17.61 -24.29 12.64
C ALA A 190 -18.82 -24.85 11.86
N GLU A 191 -19.43 -24.07 10.95
CA GLU A 191 -20.43 -24.63 10.05
C GLU A 191 -19.75 -25.68 9.16
N PRO A 192 -20.19 -26.96 9.25
CA PRO A 192 -19.60 -28.00 8.41
C PRO A 192 -19.84 -27.59 6.96
N LYS A 193 -18.78 -27.52 6.16
CA LYS A 193 -18.86 -27.41 4.71
C LYS A 193 -19.76 -28.52 4.23
N VAL A 194 -21.07 -28.23 4.06
CA VAL A 194 -22.04 -29.17 3.58
C VAL A 194 -21.51 -29.71 2.26
N THR A 195 -21.16 -30.96 2.33
CA THR A 195 -20.85 -31.89 1.30
C THR A 195 -21.72 -31.68 0.08
N ILE A 196 -21.19 -30.99 -0.93
CA ILE A 196 -21.67 -31.07 -2.32
C ILE A 196 -21.05 -32.33 -2.93
N ALA A 197 -21.36 -33.45 -2.37
CA ALA A 197 -21.03 -34.74 -2.95
C ALA A 197 -22.17 -35.69 -2.48
N VAL A 198 -23.17 -35.81 -3.25
CA VAL A 198 -24.05 -36.96 -3.48
C VAL A 198 -25.39 -36.49 -4.07
N LYS A 199 -25.34 -35.93 -5.29
CA LYS A 199 -26.56 -35.83 -6.12
C LYS A 199 -26.32 -36.15 -7.59
N SER A 200 -25.21 -36.79 -7.93
CA SER A 200 -24.89 -37.23 -9.28
C SER A 200 -24.90 -38.76 -9.45
N ALA A 201 -25.37 -39.51 -8.47
CA ALA A 201 -25.41 -40.99 -8.56
C ALA A 201 -26.82 -41.58 -8.66
N GLU A 202 -27.86 -40.74 -8.72
CA GLU A 202 -29.27 -41.29 -8.74
C GLU A 202 -30.05 -41.00 -10.03
N THR A 203 -29.38 -40.55 -11.10
CA THR A 203 -30.04 -40.29 -12.40
C THR A 203 -29.55 -41.23 -13.52
N VAL A 204 -28.97 -42.38 -13.17
CA VAL A 204 -28.70 -43.46 -14.15
C VAL A 204 -29.17 -44.76 -13.54
N ARG A 205 -30.46 -44.96 -13.58
CA ARG A 205 -31.16 -46.27 -13.62
C ARG A 205 -32.47 -46.12 -14.36
#